data_14f47ee2c83d9af8b12e449a753e3001
#
_entry.id   14f47ee2c83d9af8b12e449a753e3001
#
_cell.length_a   1.000
_cell.length_b   1.000
_cell.length_c   1.000
_cell.angle_alpha   90.00
_cell.angle_beta   90.00
_cell.angle_gamma   90.00
#
_symmetry.space_group_name_H-M   'P 1'
#
loop_
_entity.id
_entity.type
_entity.pdbx_description
1 polymer ?
#
loop_
_entity_poly.entity_id
_entity_poly.type
_entity_poly.pdbx_seq_one_letter_code
_entity_poly.pdbx_strand_id
1 'polypeptide(L)'
;MFLNHRTPVLPTPEQALRGRPVPEFTVPSRHTVLGNPLVGPYPEGLEVADFALGCFWGAERKFWQTEGVWTTLVGYQGGYTENPTYEEACSGLTGHTEAVRVVFDPAVVSYEDLLRLFWESHNPTQGFRQGNDVGTQYRSAIYTHSPAQAAAADASREAYQKVLTASGHKEITTEILPAEGRPFWPAEAYHQQYLDKNPGGYCGIGGTGVSCPIGVAPAEG
;
A
#
# COMPACT_ATOMS: atom_id res chain seq x y z
N MET A 1 17.29 -19.68 -24.92
CA MET A 1 17.88 -18.83 -23.88
C MET A 1 16.94 -18.87 -22.69
N PHE A 2 17.21 -19.69 -21.68
CA PHE A 2 16.34 -19.80 -20.51
C PHE A 2 16.56 -18.56 -19.66
N LEU A 3 15.58 -17.67 -19.60
CA LEU A 3 15.54 -16.57 -18.63
C LEU A 3 15.45 -17.20 -17.24
N ASN A 4 16.53 -17.18 -16.51
CA ASN A 4 16.61 -17.57 -15.11
C ASN A 4 15.81 -16.51 -14.31
N HIS A 5 14.51 -16.68 -14.18
CA HIS A 5 13.70 -15.89 -13.27
C HIS A 5 14.10 -16.29 -11.84
N ARG A 6 15.10 -15.57 -11.29
CA ARG A 6 15.42 -15.68 -9.87
C ARG A 6 14.17 -15.32 -9.08
N THR A 7 13.77 -16.18 -8.17
CA THR A 7 12.72 -15.87 -7.20
C THR A 7 13.11 -14.58 -6.46
N PRO A 8 12.24 -13.56 -6.41
CA PRO A 8 12.54 -12.35 -5.66
C PRO A 8 12.83 -12.69 -4.18
N VAL A 9 13.84 -12.03 -3.62
CA VAL A 9 14.27 -12.22 -2.23
C VAL A 9 14.47 -10.84 -1.62
N LEU A 10 14.02 -10.65 -0.39
CA LEU A 10 14.31 -9.42 0.36
C LEU A 10 15.81 -9.32 0.65
N PRO A 11 16.44 -8.16 0.46
CA PRO A 11 17.82 -7.95 0.87
C PRO A 11 17.91 -7.96 2.40
N THR A 12 19.07 -8.35 2.93
CA THR A 12 19.39 -8.06 4.33
C THR A 12 19.76 -6.57 4.48
N PRO A 13 19.78 -6.00 5.70
CA PRO A 13 20.22 -4.62 5.91
C PRO A 13 21.60 -4.32 5.32
N GLU A 14 22.51 -5.29 5.36
CA GLU A 14 23.89 -5.17 4.86
C GLU A 14 23.95 -5.21 3.32
N GLN A 15 22.99 -5.86 2.68
CA GLN A 15 22.89 -5.98 1.22
C GLN A 15 22.10 -4.83 0.60
N ALA A 16 21.31 -4.14 1.41
CA ALA A 16 20.45 -3.05 0.93
C ALA A 16 21.28 -1.85 0.45
N LEU A 17 20.73 -1.13 -0.53
CA LEU A 17 21.28 0.16 -0.95
C LEU A 17 21.23 1.14 0.23
N ARG A 18 22.27 1.95 0.39
CA ARG A 18 22.38 2.89 1.53
C ARG A 18 21.39 4.05 1.43
N GLY A 19 21.05 4.47 0.22
CA GLY A 19 20.23 5.66 -0.01
C GLY A 19 21.00 6.96 0.27
N ARG A 20 20.26 8.04 0.53
CA ARG A 20 20.79 9.39 0.64
C ARG A 20 20.04 10.21 1.70
N PRO A 21 20.71 11.19 2.34
CA PRO A 21 20.09 11.99 3.40
C PRO A 21 19.04 13.00 2.88
N VAL A 22 19.07 13.32 1.58
CA VAL A 22 18.15 14.27 0.94
C VAL A 22 17.61 13.64 -0.34
N PRO A 23 16.29 13.74 -0.61
CA PRO A 23 15.72 13.23 -1.85
C PRO A 23 16.26 13.98 -3.08
N GLU A 24 16.39 13.29 -4.21
CA GLU A 24 16.86 13.87 -5.48
C GLU A 24 15.78 14.66 -6.23
N PHE A 25 14.56 14.63 -5.71
CA PHE A 25 13.39 15.23 -6.36
C PHE A 25 12.50 15.94 -5.34
N THR A 26 11.60 16.76 -5.84
CA THR A 26 10.58 17.42 -5.03
C THR A 26 9.21 16.77 -5.24
N VAL A 27 8.45 16.68 -4.17
CA VAL A 27 7.06 16.20 -4.22
C VAL A 27 6.15 17.38 -4.55
N PRO A 28 5.11 17.21 -5.39
CA PRO A 28 4.12 18.25 -5.63
C PRO A 28 3.46 18.71 -4.32
N SER A 29 3.09 19.99 -4.25
CA SER A 29 2.50 20.54 -3.04
C SER A 29 1.05 20.09 -2.82
N ARG A 30 0.33 19.72 -3.89
CA ARG A 30 -1.10 19.39 -3.84
C ARG A 30 -1.44 18.17 -4.68
N HIS A 31 -2.46 17.44 -4.22
CA HIS A 31 -3.09 16.34 -4.92
C HIS A 31 -3.88 16.86 -6.14
N THR A 32 -3.67 16.28 -7.32
CA THR A 32 -4.29 16.78 -8.57
C THR A 32 -5.80 16.60 -8.59
N VAL A 33 -6.34 15.57 -7.97
CA VAL A 33 -7.79 15.27 -7.92
C VAL A 33 -8.46 15.92 -6.70
N LEU A 34 -7.90 15.72 -5.51
CA LEU A 34 -8.52 16.16 -4.25
C LEU A 34 -8.16 17.60 -3.87
N GLY A 35 -7.12 18.18 -4.45
CA GLY A 35 -6.71 19.57 -4.24
C GLY A 35 -5.99 19.85 -2.90
N ASN A 36 -5.95 18.88 -1.99
CA ASN A 36 -5.37 19.00 -0.67
C ASN A 36 -3.85 18.85 -0.70
N PRO A 37 -3.11 19.37 0.32
CA PRO A 37 -1.67 19.15 0.45
C PRO A 37 -1.32 17.66 0.46
N LEU A 38 -0.24 17.29 -0.26
CA LEU A 38 0.25 15.90 -0.27
C LEU A 38 1.03 15.56 0.99
N VAL A 39 1.86 16.49 1.46
CA VAL A 39 2.72 16.29 2.63
C VAL A 39 2.20 17.13 3.79
N GLY A 40 2.25 16.55 4.99
CA GLY A 40 1.79 17.21 6.21
C GLY A 40 2.62 18.47 6.60
N PRO A 41 2.23 19.15 7.68
CA PRO A 41 1.26 18.68 8.67
C PRO A 41 -0.19 18.66 8.14
N TYR A 42 -0.93 17.61 8.52
CA TYR A 42 -2.34 17.47 8.14
C TYR A 42 -3.24 18.15 9.17
N PRO A 43 -4.47 18.55 8.80
CA PRO A 43 -5.44 19.11 9.74
C PRO A 43 -5.70 18.18 10.93
N GLU A 44 -5.99 18.77 12.08
CA GLU A 44 -6.38 18.03 13.27
C GLU A 44 -7.67 17.23 13.05
N GLY A 45 -7.74 16.03 13.64
CA GLY A 45 -8.88 15.13 13.49
C GLY A 45 -8.79 14.17 12.30
N LEU A 46 -7.86 14.39 11.37
CA LEU A 46 -7.60 13.41 10.31
C LEU A 46 -6.65 12.31 10.82
N GLU A 47 -6.84 11.12 10.28
CA GLU A 47 -5.98 9.97 10.53
C GLU A 47 -5.15 9.58 9.30
N VAL A 48 -4.09 8.81 9.54
CA VAL A 48 -3.18 8.32 8.50
C VAL A 48 -3.20 6.79 8.49
N ALA A 49 -3.24 6.21 7.29
CA ALA A 49 -3.06 4.78 7.07
C ALA A 49 -2.11 4.57 5.88
N ASP A 50 -1.24 3.57 5.96
CA ASP A 50 -0.30 3.23 4.89
C ASP A 50 -0.54 1.79 4.41
N PHE A 51 -0.73 1.61 3.09
CA PHE A 51 -1.08 0.34 2.47
C PHE A 51 -0.18 0.03 1.27
N ALA A 52 0.29 -1.21 1.16
CA ALA A 52 1.02 -1.74 0.02
C ALA A 52 0.24 -2.93 -0.57
N LEU A 53 -0.19 -2.83 -1.82
CA LEU A 53 -1.06 -3.83 -2.46
C LEU A 53 -0.71 -4.05 -3.95
N GLY A 54 0.56 -4.02 -4.30
CA GLY A 54 1.06 -4.09 -5.67
C GLY A 54 1.41 -2.73 -6.23
N CYS A 55 1.33 -2.56 -7.56
CA CYS A 55 1.62 -1.28 -8.20
C CYS A 55 0.79 -0.14 -7.60
N PHE A 56 1.47 0.86 -7.07
CA PHE A 56 0.83 1.96 -6.34
C PHE A 56 -0.03 2.89 -7.19
N TRP A 57 0.07 2.88 -8.53
CA TRP A 57 -0.78 3.70 -9.39
C TRP A 57 -2.26 3.30 -9.31
N GLY A 58 -2.54 2.01 -9.44
CA GLY A 58 -3.90 1.49 -9.33
C GLY A 58 -4.42 1.53 -7.89
N ALA A 59 -3.53 1.25 -6.94
CA ALA A 59 -3.83 1.32 -5.51
C ALA A 59 -4.24 2.74 -5.09
N GLU A 60 -3.45 3.74 -5.45
CA GLU A 60 -3.74 5.14 -5.10
C GLU A 60 -5.10 5.58 -5.63
N ARG A 61 -5.41 5.24 -6.90
CA ARG A 61 -6.72 5.57 -7.49
C ARG A 61 -7.89 5.02 -6.70
N LYS A 62 -7.80 3.80 -6.18
CA LYS A 62 -8.85 3.20 -5.36
C LYS A 62 -9.12 4.02 -4.09
N PHE A 63 -8.07 4.49 -3.44
CA PHE A 63 -8.20 5.27 -2.22
C PHE A 63 -8.71 6.69 -2.48
N TRP A 64 -8.18 7.43 -3.46
CA TRP A 64 -8.67 8.80 -3.70
C TRP A 64 -10.11 8.87 -4.21
N GLN A 65 -10.65 7.77 -4.73
CA GLN A 65 -12.06 7.68 -5.14
C GLN A 65 -13.00 7.36 -3.96
N THR A 66 -12.46 7.09 -2.78
CA THR A 66 -13.24 6.77 -1.59
C THR A 66 -13.64 8.07 -0.88
N GLU A 67 -14.94 8.24 -0.63
CA GLU A 67 -15.45 9.38 0.13
C GLU A 67 -14.85 9.36 1.55
N GLY A 68 -14.49 10.53 2.07
CA GLY A 68 -13.80 10.67 3.36
C GLY A 68 -12.28 10.63 3.28
N VAL A 69 -11.69 10.21 2.16
CA VAL A 69 -10.25 10.35 1.91
C VAL A 69 -9.92 11.80 1.59
N TRP A 70 -9.06 12.41 2.42
CA TRP A 70 -8.69 13.81 2.31
C TRP A 70 -7.52 14.04 1.34
N THR A 71 -6.52 13.17 1.34
CA THR A 71 -5.41 13.14 0.37
C THR A 71 -4.80 11.75 0.30
N THR A 72 -4.11 11.47 -0.81
CA THR A 72 -3.26 10.28 -0.96
C THR A 72 -1.88 10.68 -1.42
N LEU A 73 -0.89 9.84 -1.14
CA LEU A 73 0.50 10.04 -1.52
C LEU A 73 1.12 8.68 -1.80
N VAL A 74 1.73 8.49 -2.96
CA VAL A 74 2.47 7.27 -3.26
C VAL A 74 3.92 7.38 -2.85
N GLY A 75 4.51 6.26 -2.45
CA GLY A 75 5.89 6.22 -1.97
C GLY A 75 6.40 4.81 -1.70
N TYR A 76 7.46 4.75 -0.93
CA TYR A 76 8.21 3.54 -0.59
C TYR A 76 8.29 3.39 0.92
N GLN A 77 8.04 2.18 1.44
CA GLN A 77 8.02 1.95 2.89
C GLN A 77 8.45 0.53 3.26
N GLY A 78 8.91 0.34 4.49
CA GLY A 78 9.22 -0.98 5.06
C GLY A 78 10.59 -1.53 4.74
N GLY A 79 11.39 -0.84 3.92
CA GLY A 79 12.76 -1.21 3.57
C GLY A 79 13.82 -0.46 4.38
N TYR A 80 15.05 -0.48 3.87
CA TYR A 80 16.25 0.01 4.56
C TYR A 80 16.82 1.28 3.93
N THR A 81 16.57 1.52 2.64
CA THR A 81 17.18 2.61 1.86
C THR A 81 16.51 3.94 2.18
N GLU A 82 17.27 4.93 2.60
CA GLU A 82 16.75 6.28 2.86
C GLU A 82 16.56 7.05 1.54
N ASN A 83 15.43 7.75 1.40
CA ASN A 83 15.08 8.54 0.21
C ASN A 83 15.32 7.79 -1.11
N PRO A 84 14.75 6.57 -1.30
CA PRO A 84 14.99 5.78 -2.49
C PRO A 84 14.39 6.44 -3.73
N THR A 85 14.96 6.13 -4.89
CA THR A 85 14.34 6.40 -6.19
C THR A 85 13.52 5.19 -6.65
N TYR A 86 12.65 5.41 -7.64
CA TYR A 86 11.89 4.33 -8.29
C TYR A 86 12.79 3.24 -8.87
N GLU A 87 13.87 3.63 -9.55
CA GLU A 87 14.82 2.68 -10.11
C GLU A 87 15.48 1.81 -9.04
N GLU A 88 15.85 2.41 -7.90
CA GLU A 88 16.38 1.68 -6.75
C GLU A 88 15.34 0.73 -6.16
N ALA A 89 14.10 1.16 -5.98
CA ALA A 89 13.02 0.31 -5.50
C ALA A 89 12.77 -0.87 -6.46
N CYS A 90 12.75 -0.63 -7.77
CA CYS A 90 12.59 -1.66 -8.80
C CYS A 90 13.77 -2.65 -8.87
N SER A 91 14.95 -2.28 -8.40
CA SER A 91 16.08 -3.20 -8.30
C SER A 91 15.87 -4.35 -7.32
N GLY A 92 14.91 -4.21 -6.40
CA GLY A 92 14.68 -5.15 -5.29
C GLY A 92 15.69 -5.04 -4.15
N LEU A 93 16.65 -4.10 -4.23
CA LEU A 93 17.73 -3.94 -3.25
C LEU A 93 17.45 -2.88 -2.18
N THR A 94 16.28 -2.25 -2.18
CA THR A 94 15.91 -1.31 -1.13
C THR A 94 15.19 -1.98 0.05
N GLY A 95 14.56 -3.13 -0.20
CA GLY A 95 13.67 -3.80 0.74
C GLY A 95 12.30 -3.13 0.89
N HIS A 96 12.05 -2.01 0.22
CA HIS A 96 10.77 -1.30 0.29
C HIS A 96 9.65 -2.00 -0.46
N THR A 97 8.41 -1.73 -0.02
CA THR A 97 7.20 -1.89 -0.84
C THR A 97 6.89 -0.60 -1.56
N GLU A 98 6.21 -0.69 -2.71
CA GLU A 98 5.39 0.40 -3.21
C GLU A 98 4.18 0.56 -2.29
N ALA A 99 3.98 1.74 -1.74
CA ALA A 99 2.96 2.00 -0.74
C ALA A 99 2.15 3.26 -1.05
N VAL A 100 0.92 3.28 -0.57
CA VAL A 100 0.02 4.44 -0.60
C VAL A 100 -0.21 4.90 0.82
N ARG A 101 0.12 6.15 1.10
CA ARG A 101 -0.34 6.85 2.30
C ARG A 101 -1.72 7.41 2.04
N VAL A 102 -2.64 7.14 2.93
CA VAL A 102 -4.02 7.62 2.90
C VAL A 102 -4.26 8.47 4.13
N VAL A 103 -4.64 9.73 3.91
CA VAL A 103 -5.08 10.63 4.99
C VAL A 103 -6.59 10.75 4.87
N PHE A 104 -7.31 10.46 5.93
CA PHE A 104 -8.76 10.32 5.88
C PHE A 104 -9.45 10.95 7.10
N ASP A 105 -10.72 11.31 6.93
CA ASP A 105 -11.60 11.76 7.99
C ASP A 105 -12.32 10.54 8.61
N PRO A 106 -11.96 10.13 9.84
CA PRO A 106 -12.58 8.96 10.48
C PRO A 106 -14.07 9.15 10.82
N ALA A 107 -14.58 10.37 10.75
CA ALA A 107 -16.02 10.63 10.90
C ALA A 107 -16.81 10.32 9.62
N VAL A 108 -16.14 10.20 8.46
CA VAL A 108 -16.77 9.94 7.15
C VAL A 108 -16.46 8.52 6.67
N VAL A 109 -15.23 8.06 6.78
CA VAL A 109 -14.81 6.71 6.40
C VAL A 109 -14.01 6.08 7.55
N SER A 110 -14.36 4.86 7.94
CA SER A 110 -13.64 4.16 9.00
C SER A 110 -12.34 3.51 8.48
N TYR A 111 -11.41 3.23 9.40
CA TYR A 111 -10.21 2.47 9.07
C TYR A 111 -10.57 1.05 8.58
N GLU A 112 -11.63 0.44 9.13
CA GLU A 112 -12.17 -0.84 8.71
C GLU A 112 -12.70 -0.82 7.26
N ASP A 113 -13.30 0.29 6.83
CA ASP A 113 -13.72 0.46 5.43
C ASP A 113 -12.51 0.53 4.49
N LEU A 114 -11.43 1.21 4.90
CA LEU A 114 -10.18 1.23 4.16
C LEU A 114 -9.49 -0.15 4.13
N LEU A 115 -9.56 -0.92 5.23
CA LEU A 115 -9.08 -2.30 5.26
C LEU A 115 -9.89 -3.19 4.31
N ARG A 116 -11.22 -3.03 4.26
CA ARG A 116 -12.07 -3.78 3.30
C ARG A 116 -11.65 -3.45 1.87
N LEU A 117 -11.49 -2.17 1.55
CA LEU A 117 -11.03 -1.73 0.23
C LEU A 117 -9.66 -2.32 -0.11
N PHE A 118 -8.73 -2.33 0.85
CA PHE A 118 -7.41 -2.96 0.69
C PHE A 118 -7.53 -4.44 0.36
N TRP A 119 -8.26 -5.23 1.17
CA TRP A 119 -8.40 -6.68 0.99
C TRP A 119 -9.07 -7.06 -0.33
N GLU A 120 -10.10 -6.33 -0.73
CA GLU A 120 -10.87 -6.61 -1.95
C GLU A 120 -10.20 -6.12 -3.24
N SER A 121 -9.26 -5.19 -3.14
CA SER A 121 -8.62 -4.58 -4.31
C SER A 121 -7.47 -5.39 -4.90
N HIS A 122 -6.90 -6.36 -4.20
CA HIS A 122 -5.75 -7.14 -4.67
C HIS A 122 -5.85 -8.60 -4.22
N ASN A 123 -4.92 -9.44 -4.69
CA ASN A 123 -4.78 -10.80 -4.19
C ASN A 123 -3.67 -10.85 -3.11
N PRO A 124 -4.01 -10.95 -1.82
CA PRO A 124 -3.05 -10.89 -0.72
C PRO A 124 -2.28 -12.21 -0.50
N THR A 125 -2.41 -13.19 -1.40
CA THR A 125 -1.81 -14.53 -1.24
C THR A 125 -0.62 -14.80 -2.17
N GLN A 126 -0.09 -13.75 -2.85
CA GLN A 126 0.87 -13.93 -3.94
C GLN A 126 2.35 -13.75 -3.53
N GLY A 127 2.64 -13.44 -2.27
CA GLY A 127 4.01 -13.21 -1.81
C GLY A 127 4.65 -11.99 -2.49
N PHE A 128 5.81 -12.15 -3.08
CA PHE A 128 6.54 -11.07 -3.76
C PHE A 128 6.04 -10.83 -5.20
N ARG A 129 4.72 -10.73 -5.33
CA ARG A 129 4.05 -10.54 -6.61
C ARG A 129 2.66 -9.96 -6.41
N GLN A 130 2.16 -9.21 -7.39
CA GLN A 130 0.75 -8.88 -7.54
C GLN A 130 0.37 -8.91 -9.02
N GLY A 131 -0.49 -9.86 -9.40
CA GLY A 131 -0.86 -10.05 -10.79
C GLY A 131 0.35 -10.35 -11.68
N ASN A 132 0.60 -9.50 -12.66
CA ASN A 132 1.76 -9.62 -13.57
C ASN A 132 3.05 -8.98 -13.01
N ASP A 133 2.93 -8.15 -11.98
CA ASP A 133 4.06 -7.45 -11.37
C ASP A 133 4.81 -8.38 -10.40
N VAL A 134 6.06 -8.68 -10.70
CA VAL A 134 6.91 -9.60 -9.92
C VAL A 134 8.07 -8.82 -9.29
N GLY A 135 8.18 -8.86 -7.98
CA GLY A 135 9.23 -8.20 -7.22
C GLY A 135 8.85 -7.97 -5.77
N THR A 136 9.84 -7.80 -4.90
CA THR A 136 9.61 -7.56 -3.46
C THR A 136 8.87 -6.26 -3.20
N GLN A 137 8.99 -5.27 -4.09
CA GLN A 137 8.29 -3.99 -4.01
C GLN A 137 6.77 -4.11 -4.21
N TYR A 138 6.28 -5.18 -4.82
CA TYR A 138 4.85 -5.41 -5.06
C TYR A 138 4.18 -6.30 -4.01
N ARG A 139 4.90 -6.65 -2.92
CA ARG A 139 4.32 -7.46 -1.84
C ARG A 139 3.24 -6.69 -1.08
N SER A 140 2.30 -7.45 -0.55
CA SER A 140 1.21 -6.91 0.25
C SER A 140 1.67 -6.58 1.67
N ALA A 141 1.39 -5.36 2.15
CA ALA A 141 1.67 -4.95 3.52
C ALA A 141 0.72 -3.85 4.03
N ILE A 142 0.56 -3.80 5.35
CA ILE A 142 -0.14 -2.74 6.08
C ILE A 142 0.84 -2.19 7.11
N TYR A 143 1.03 -0.87 7.12
CA TYR A 143 1.85 -0.18 8.13
C TYR A 143 0.95 0.61 9.07
N THR A 144 0.88 0.18 10.32
CA THR A 144 -0.10 0.68 11.30
C THR A 144 0.46 1.84 12.12
N HIS A 145 -0.34 2.90 12.29
CA HIS A 145 0.03 4.12 13.02
C HIS A 145 -0.44 4.12 14.48
N SER A 146 -1.21 3.11 14.90
CA SER A 146 -1.66 2.98 16.28
C SER A 146 -1.91 1.52 16.66
N PRO A 147 -1.95 1.19 17.98
CA PRO A 147 -2.36 -0.14 18.43
C PRO A 147 -3.79 -0.52 17.99
N ALA A 148 -4.68 0.45 17.87
CA ALA A 148 -6.05 0.22 17.38
C ALA A 148 -6.03 -0.21 15.90
N GLN A 149 -5.26 0.47 15.06
CA GLN A 149 -5.08 0.06 13.65
C GLN A 149 -4.45 -1.34 13.54
N ALA A 150 -3.45 -1.65 14.37
CA ALA A 150 -2.84 -2.98 14.38
C ALA A 150 -3.84 -4.08 14.72
N ALA A 151 -4.64 -3.88 15.77
CA ALA A 151 -5.68 -4.83 16.18
C ALA A 151 -6.75 -5.01 15.09
N ALA A 152 -7.22 -3.91 14.48
CA ALA A 152 -8.19 -3.96 13.38
C ALA A 152 -7.63 -4.68 12.14
N ALA A 153 -6.36 -4.40 11.77
CA ALA A 153 -5.71 -5.04 10.64
C ALA A 153 -5.56 -6.56 10.86
N ASP A 154 -5.11 -6.99 12.05
CA ASP A 154 -4.98 -8.41 12.39
C ASP A 154 -6.35 -9.13 12.40
N ALA A 155 -7.37 -8.54 13.02
CA ALA A 155 -8.72 -9.10 13.04
C ALA A 155 -9.30 -9.23 11.64
N SER A 156 -9.09 -8.22 10.78
CA SER A 156 -9.54 -8.25 9.39
C SER A 156 -8.84 -9.32 8.56
N ARG A 157 -7.52 -9.52 8.77
CA ARG A 157 -6.74 -10.57 8.12
C ARG A 157 -7.30 -11.96 8.48
N GLU A 158 -7.56 -12.21 9.77
CA GLU A 158 -8.11 -13.47 10.23
C GLU A 158 -9.52 -13.75 9.65
N ALA A 159 -10.37 -12.73 9.62
CA ALA A 159 -11.71 -12.83 9.04
C ALA A 159 -11.64 -13.11 7.54
N TYR A 160 -10.79 -12.37 6.80
CA TYR A 160 -10.65 -12.53 5.35
C TYR A 160 -9.98 -13.86 4.98
N GLN A 161 -9.01 -14.33 5.77
CA GLN A 161 -8.38 -15.65 5.56
C GLN A 161 -9.41 -16.78 5.56
N LYS A 162 -10.39 -16.74 6.44
CA LYS A 162 -11.44 -17.79 6.52
C LYS A 162 -12.24 -17.89 5.22
N VAL A 163 -12.68 -16.75 4.67
CA VAL A 163 -13.46 -16.73 3.43
C VAL A 163 -12.61 -17.03 2.20
N LEU A 164 -11.35 -16.59 2.18
CA LEU A 164 -10.39 -16.93 1.13
C LEU A 164 -10.11 -18.43 1.08
N THR A 165 -9.89 -19.06 2.24
CA THR A 165 -9.66 -20.51 2.35
C THR A 165 -10.89 -21.29 1.87
N ALA A 166 -12.09 -20.86 2.28
CA ALA A 166 -13.35 -21.46 1.81
C ALA A 166 -13.55 -21.32 0.30
N SER A 167 -12.97 -20.31 -0.32
CA SER A 167 -12.98 -20.05 -1.77
C SER A 167 -11.79 -20.67 -2.51
N GLY A 168 -10.97 -21.49 -1.85
CA GLY A 168 -9.86 -22.22 -2.47
C GLY A 168 -8.57 -21.41 -2.65
N HIS A 169 -8.46 -20.23 -2.03
CA HIS A 169 -7.24 -19.44 -2.05
C HIS A 169 -6.22 -19.92 -1.01
N LYS A 170 -4.96 -19.57 -1.23
CA LYS A 170 -3.85 -19.85 -0.31
C LYS A 170 -3.88 -18.93 0.91
N GLU A 171 -2.92 -19.12 1.81
CA GLU A 171 -2.72 -18.26 2.95
C GLU A 171 -2.35 -16.84 2.54
N ILE A 172 -2.85 -15.87 3.31
CA ILE A 172 -2.50 -14.45 3.17
C ILE A 172 -1.03 -14.27 3.51
N THR A 173 -0.31 -13.58 2.63
CA THR A 173 1.12 -13.23 2.80
C THR A 173 1.33 -11.78 3.21
N THR A 174 0.26 -11.03 3.45
CA THR A 174 0.31 -9.62 3.85
C THR A 174 1.08 -9.45 5.16
N GLU A 175 2.09 -8.59 5.14
CA GLU A 175 2.81 -8.15 6.32
C GLU A 175 1.98 -7.09 7.06
N ILE A 176 1.82 -7.21 8.39
CA ILE A 176 1.22 -6.16 9.23
C ILE A 176 2.30 -5.70 10.20
N LEU A 177 2.76 -4.48 10.04
CA LEU A 177 3.94 -3.95 10.72
C LEU A 177 3.65 -2.54 11.27
N PRO A 178 4.23 -2.13 12.41
CA PRO A 178 4.14 -0.75 12.85
C PRO A 178 4.86 0.20 11.88
N ALA A 179 4.27 1.36 11.60
CA ALA A 179 4.90 2.43 10.83
C ALA A 179 6.08 3.07 11.58
N GLU A 180 6.07 2.98 12.92
CA GLU A 180 7.20 3.41 13.75
C GLU A 180 8.48 2.67 13.35
N GLY A 181 9.55 3.45 13.12
CA GLY A 181 10.83 2.92 12.63
C GLY A 181 10.84 2.51 11.14
N ARG A 182 9.74 2.75 10.42
CA ARG A 182 9.58 2.48 8.99
C ARG A 182 9.06 3.71 8.27
N PRO A 183 9.89 4.72 8.06
CA PRO A 183 9.45 5.97 7.45
C PRO A 183 8.87 5.73 6.06
N PHE A 184 7.84 6.51 5.75
CA PHE A 184 7.28 6.58 4.41
C PHE A 184 8.10 7.56 3.58
N TRP A 185 8.71 7.10 2.51
CA TRP A 185 9.49 7.89 1.57
C TRP A 185 8.62 8.23 0.35
N PRO A 186 8.24 9.50 0.15
CA PRO A 186 7.44 9.88 -1.02
C PRO A 186 8.12 9.50 -2.34
N ALA A 187 7.35 9.03 -3.30
CA ALA A 187 7.84 8.79 -4.66
C ALA A 187 7.88 10.08 -5.47
N GLU A 188 8.52 10.01 -6.64
CA GLU A 188 8.74 11.10 -7.57
C GLU A 188 7.44 11.75 -8.04
N ALA A 189 7.50 13.02 -8.42
CA ALA A 189 6.35 13.82 -8.81
C ALA A 189 5.49 13.19 -9.92
N TYR A 190 6.11 12.47 -10.86
CA TYR A 190 5.38 11.85 -11.97
C TYR A 190 4.55 10.64 -11.53
N HIS A 191 4.89 9.99 -10.40
CA HIS A 191 4.11 8.89 -9.84
C HIS A 191 2.87 9.37 -9.07
N GLN A 192 2.94 10.54 -8.45
CA GLN A 192 1.82 11.08 -7.68
C GLN A 192 0.59 11.28 -8.57
N GLN A 193 -0.52 10.65 -8.22
CA GLN A 193 -1.77 10.64 -9.00
C GLN A 193 -1.54 10.29 -10.50
N TYR A 194 -0.73 9.26 -10.74
CA TYR A 194 -0.33 8.86 -12.09
C TYR A 194 -1.53 8.60 -13.02
N LEU A 195 -2.57 7.91 -12.54
CA LEU A 195 -3.74 7.57 -13.35
C LEU A 195 -4.73 8.71 -13.56
N ASP A 196 -4.59 9.83 -12.85
CA ASP A 196 -5.27 11.09 -13.19
C ASP A 196 -4.56 11.77 -14.36
N LYS A 197 -3.24 11.86 -14.29
CA LYS A 197 -2.40 12.44 -15.35
C LYS A 197 -2.33 11.59 -16.62
N ASN A 198 -2.53 10.26 -16.47
CA ASN A 198 -2.46 9.27 -17.54
C ASN A 198 -3.68 8.32 -17.47
N PRO A 199 -4.88 8.74 -17.92
CA PRO A 199 -6.11 7.95 -17.77
C PRO A 199 -6.08 6.57 -18.43
N GLY A 200 -5.30 6.40 -19.50
CA GLY A 200 -5.03 5.11 -20.16
C GLY A 200 -3.81 4.36 -19.64
N GLY A 201 -3.23 4.81 -18.53
CA GLY A 201 -2.04 4.19 -17.95
C GLY A 201 -2.28 2.80 -17.38
N TYR A 202 -1.17 2.09 -17.11
CA TYR A 202 -1.22 0.74 -16.56
C TYR A 202 -1.90 0.70 -15.18
N CYS A 203 -2.84 -0.22 -15.03
CA CYS A 203 -3.52 -0.51 -13.78
C CYS A 203 -3.57 -2.03 -13.59
N GLY A 204 -2.55 -2.57 -12.91
CA GLY A 204 -2.40 -4.00 -12.63
C GLY A 204 -3.17 -4.50 -11.41
N ILE A 205 -3.97 -3.64 -10.76
CA ILE A 205 -4.67 -3.99 -9.53
C ILE A 205 -5.95 -4.78 -9.83
N GLY A 206 -6.16 -5.88 -9.12
CA GLY A 206 -7.36 -6.71 -9.23
C GLY A 206 -7.49 -7.66 -8.05
N GLY A 207 -8.70 -7.70 -7.47
CA GLY A 207 -9.01 -8.54 -6.32
C GLY A 207 -9.22 -10.02 -6.68
N THR A 208 -9.43 -10.81 -5.64
CA THR A 208 -9.75 -12.26 -5.74
C THR A 208 -11.21 -12.52 -6.16
N GLY A 209 -12.06 -11.51 -6.14
CA GLY A 209 -13.51 -11.64 -6.29
C GLY A 209 -14.23 -12.09 -5.01
N VAL A 210 -13.50 -12.29 -3.92
CA VAL A 210 -14.07 -12.68 -2.62
C VAL A 210 -14.28 -11.42 -1.77
N SER A 211 -15.49 -11.26 -1.23
CA SER A 211 -15.82 -10.12 -0.36
C SER A 211 -15.24 -10.31 1.04
N CYS A 212 -14.73 -9.21 1.60
CA CYS A 212 -14.20 -9.16 2.96
C CYS A 212 -15.33 -8.96 3.97
N PRO A 213 -15.49 -9.82 4.99
CA PRO A 213 -16.63 -9.80 5.90
C PRO A 213 -16.56 -8.74 7.02
N ILE A 214 -15.55 -7.88 7.03
CA ILE A 214 -15.40 -6.82 8.03
C ILE A 214 -16.39 -5.67 7.80
N GLY A 215 -16.87 -5.06 8.89
CA GLY A 215 -17.85 -3.95 8.85
C GLY A 215 -19.26 -4.37 8.48
N VAL A 216 -19.54 -5.65 8.31
CA VAL A 216 -20.90 -6.18 8.23
C VAL A 216 -21.31 -6.59 9.64
N ALA A 217 -22.33 -5.94 10.21
CA ALA A 217 -22.90 -6.40 11.47
C ALA A 217 -23.29 -7.88 11.32
N PRO A 218 -23.04 -8.74 12.34
CA PRO A 218 -23.51 -10.10 12.29
C PRO A 218 -25.02 -10.08 12.06
N ALA A 219 -25.50 -10.82 11.06
CA ALA A 219 -26.95 -11.01 10.89
C ALA A 219 -27.50 -11.56 12.20
N GLU A 220 -28.37 -10.78 12.87
CA GLU A 220 -29.08 -11.24 14.04
C GLU A 220 -29.88 -12.47 13.63
N GLY A 221 -29.45 -13.65 14.14
CA GLY A 221 -30.13 -14.92 13.96
C GLY A 221 -31.27 -15.13 14.96
#